data_49cdb7f4e40afec12697fc7108752073
#
_entry.id   49cdb7f4e40afec12697fc7108752073
#
_cell.length_a   1.000
_cell.length_b   1.000
_cell.length_c   1.000
_cell.angle_alpha   90.00
_cell.angle_beta   90.00
_cell.angle_gamma   90.00
#
_symmetry.space_group_name_H-M   'P 1'
#
loop_
_entity.id
_entity.type
_entity.pdbx_description
1 polymer ?
#
loop_
_entity_poly.entity_id
_entity_poly.type
_entity_poly.pdbx_seq_one_letter_code
_entity_poly.pdbx_strand_id
1 'polypeptide(L)'
;MFADEAKIVVKGGDGGNGCMAFRREKYVPRGGPSGGDGGHGGAIYLESNPNDNTLLRYRYNREFRAERGRHGEGSKCHGRMGEDTILAVPIGTVVFDADSGEQLFDFTEPGQRFRAARGGRGGRGNGNPRFVRPWHQAPTEHEDGSPGEERHLRLELKLLADVGLVGFPNAGKSTLISRISAAKPKIAAYPFTTLEPHLGVVSADPDAAPGNGRTFVVADVPGLIEGAHEGAGLGIRFLKHVERTRLIAHLVDTSDFNDHDPVHDFEIIEHELAAFSPALAEKPMIVVATKLDATANRERLEELRKFAERRGLEFHAISSATGEGIVELVRAMANALDRIPKPVPAAQATDSIDLQEEHLREEHHDALDENPDEEDHPAAPHREER
;
A
#
# COMPACT_ATOMS: atom_id res chain seq x y z
N MET A 1 1.76 9.52 15.52
CA MET A 1 0.54 10.08 14.91
C MET A 1 0.22 9.21 13.71
N PHE A 2 -0.94 8.60 13.66
CA PHE A 2 -1.33 7.69 12.58
C PHE A 2 -1.94 8.51 11.43
N ALA A 3 -1.65 8.19 10.19
CA ALA A 3 -2.29 8.82 9.04
C ALA A 3 -2.88 7.71 8.15
N ASP A 4 -4.20 7.65 8.12
CA ASP A 4 -4.99 6.65 7.38
C ASP A 4 -5.39 7.19 6.01
N GLU A 5 -5.34 8.51 5.86
CA GLU A 5 -5.64 9.23 4.63
C GLU A 5 -4.54 10.26 4.36
N ALA A 6 -4.12 10.34 3.12
CA ALA A 6 -3.21 11.37 2.64
C ALA A 6 -3.62 11.81 1.24
N LYS A 7 -3.57 13.12 1.01
CA LYS A 7 -3.74 13.71 -0.33
C LYS A 7 -2.38 14.12 -0.84
N ILE A 8 -2.03 13.65 -2.03
CA ILE A 8 -0.75 13.94 -2.69
C ILE A 8 -0.99 14.44 -4.11
N VAL A 9 -0.07 15.25 -4.57
CA VAL A 9 0.03 15.67 -5.97
C VAL A 9 1.25 14.97 -6.56
N VAL A 10 1.05 14.23 -7.62
CA VAL A 10 2.10 13.51 -8.34
C VAL A 10 2.24 14.10 -9.72
N LYS A 11 3.47 14.43 -10.13
CA LYS A 11 3.76 14.98 -11.45
C LYS A 11 4.91 14.20 -12.09
N GLY A 12 4.64 13.58 -13.23
CA GLY A 12 5.66 13.00 -14.08
C GLY A 12 6.68 14.05 -14.52
N GLY A 13 7.89 13.63 -14.81
CA GLY A 13 8.92 14.52 -15.35
C GLY A 13 8.50 15.04 -16.73
N ASP A 14 8.82 16.29 -17.04
CA ASP A 14 8.59 16.83 -18.38
C ASP A 14 9.60 16.20 -19.36
N GLY A 15 9.21 16.05 -20.62
CA GLY A 15 10.12 15.65 -21.70
C GLY A 15 11.17 16.71 -21.99
N GLY A 16 12.35 16.29 -22.44
CA GLY A 16 13.37 17.17 -22.96
C GLY A 16 13.00 17.69 -24.34
N ASN A 17 13.40 18.90 -24.70
CA ASN A 17 13.17 19.43 -26.04
C ASN A 17 14.13 18.80 -27.07
N GLY A 18 13.67 18.60 -28.30
CA GLY A 18 14.52 18.27 -29.41
C GLY A 18 15.47 19.43 -29.75
N CYS A 19 16.58 19.10 -30.36
CA CYS A 19 17.61 20.08 -30.73
C CYS A 19 17.54 20.44 -32.20
N MET A 20 17.71 21.73 -32.51
CA MET A 20 17.97 22.19 -33.86
C MET A 20 19.47 22.41 -34.03
N ALA A 21 20.13 21.52 -34.74
CA ALA A 21 21.56 21.65 -35.05
C ALA A 21 21.86 21.22 -36.48
N PHE A 22 22.95 21.77 -37.03
CA PHE A 22 23.48 21.38 -38.35
C PHE A 22 24.92 20.95 -38.18
N ARG A 23 25.32 19.92 -38.92
CA ARG A 23 26.70 19.44 -38.95
C ARG A 23 27.61 20.53 -39.52
N ARG A 24 28.66 20.87 -38.79
CA ARG A 24 29.67 21.84 -39.22
C ARG A 24 31.05 21.18 -39.11
N GLU A 25 31.66 20.90 -40.28
CA GLU A 25 33.02 20.32 -40.36
C GLU A 25 33.87 21.10 -41.37
N LYS A 26 35.19 21.02 -41.22
CA LYS A 26 36.17 21.83 -41.98
C LYS A 26 35.99 21.74 -43.50
N TYR A 27 35.53 20.61 -44.02
CA TYR A 27 35.36 20.37 -45.45
C TYR A 27 33.91 20.09 -45.86
N VAL A 28 32.94 20.34 -44.98
CA VAL A 28 31.51 20.13 -45.23
C VAL A 28 30.77 21.44 -44.99
N PRO A 29 30.75 22.38 -45.96
CA PRO A 29 30.18 23.71 -45.77
C PRO A 29 28.66 23.69 -45.64
N ARG A 30 27.96 22.67 -46.14
CA ARG A 30 26.53 22.48 -46.04
C ARG A 30 26.24 21.10 -45.40
N GLY A 31 26.55 20.96 -44.10
CA GLY A 31 26.21 19.76 -43.37
C GLY A 31 24.69 19.63 -43.16
N GLY A 32 24.19 18.40 -43.22
CA GLY A 32 22.76 18.12 -42.98
C GLY A 32 22.32 18.36 -41.55
N PRO A 33 21.04 18.24 -41.26
CA PRO A 33 20.49 18.36 -39.91
C PRO A 33 21.09 17.29 -38.99
N SER A 34 21.43 17.71 -37.77
CA SER A 34 22.16 16.87 -36.81
C SER A 34 21.65 17.04 -35.36
N GLY A 35 20.51 17.66 -35.19
CA GLY A 35 19.91 17.78 -33.86
C GLY A 35 19.34 16.43 -33.36
N GLY A 36 19.70 16.05 -32.14
CA GLY A 36 19.20 14.87 -31.48
C GLY A 36 17.84 15.13 -30.80
N ASP A 37 17.14 14.05 -30.51
CA ASP A 37 15.84 14.09 -29.82
C ASP A 37 16.04 14.34 -28.31
N GLY A 38 15.06 14.95 -27.64
CA GLY A 38 15.03 15.07 -26.20
C GLY A 38 14.70 13.73 -25.54
N GLY A 39 15.16 13.52 -24.31
CA GLY A 39 14.82 12.36 -23.50
C GLY A 39 13.40 12.43 -22.96
N HIS A 40 12.77 11.30 -22.75
CA HIS A 40 11.48 11.22 -22.04
C HIS A 40 11.64 11.62 -20.57
N GLY A 41 10.63 12.19 -19.95
CA GLY A 41 10.56 12.40 -18.51
C GLY A 41 10.30 11.09 -17.76
N GLY A 42 10.75 11.01 -16.50
CA GLY A 42 10.49 9.88 -15.64
C GLY A 42 9.01 9.79 -15.22
N ALA A 43 8.51 8.59 -14.99
CA ALA A 43 7.18 8.33 -14.45
C ALA A 43 7.19 8.28 -12.90
N ILE A 44 6.00 8.37 -12.28
CA ILE A 44 5.83 8.13 -10.84
C ILE A 44 5.05 6.84 -10.64
N TYR A 45 5.63 5.95 -9.86
CA TYR A 45 5.01 4.69 -9.45
C TYR A 45 4.76 4.68 -7.95
N LEU A 46 3.61 4.17 -7.55
CA LEU A 46 3.34 3.72 -6.19
C LEU A 46 3.67 2.23 -6.12
N GLU A 47 4.39 1.79 -5.09
CA GLU A 47 4.75 0.39 -4.89
C GLU A 47 4.40 -0.05 -3.47
N SER A 48 3.71 -1.20 -3.33
CA SER A 48 3.38 -1.74 -2.02
C SER A 48 4.60 -2.33 -1.31
N ASN A 49 4.88 -1.82 -0.10
CA ASN A 49 5.98 -2.29 0.73
C ASN A 49 5.42 -2.91 2.01
N PRO A 50 5.72 -4.20 2.31
CA PRO A 50 5.25 -4.86 3.51
C PRO A 50 5.84 -4.30 4.83
N ASN A 51 6.92 -3.54 4.75
CA ASN A 51 7.56 -2.95 5.92
C ASN A 51 6.95 -1.61 6.32
N ASP A 52 6.17 -0.98 5.44
CA ASP A 52 5.48 0.28 5.72
C ASP A 52 4.09 -0.01 6.31
N ASN A 53 3.76 0.63 7.44
CA ASN A 53 2.49 0.44 8.15
C ASN A 53 1.68 1.74 8.28
N THR A 54 2.09 2.84 7.61
CA THR A 54 1.43 4.14 7.77
C THR A 54 1.67 5.05 6.57
N LEU A 55 0.69 5.89 6.27
CA LEU A 55 0.78 6.95 5.26
C LEU A 55 1.36 8.27 5.82
N LEU A 56 1.97 8.25 7.00
CA LEU A 56 2.43 9.46 7.68
C LEU A 56 3.40 10.31 6.84
N ARG A 57 4.28 9.66 6.06
CA ARG A 57 5.22 10.33 5.15
C ARG A 57 4.48 11.24 4.16
N TYR A 58 3.35 10.80 3.62
CA TYR A 58 2.55 11.49 2.62
C TYR A 58 1.71 12.64 3.19
N ARG A 59 1.52 12.67 4.49
CA ARG A 59 0.88 13.79 5.18
C ARG A 59 1.80 15.02 5.28
N TYR A 60 3.10 14.79 5.44
CA TYR A 60 4.09 15.87 5.51
C TYR A 60 4.58 16.29 4.14
N ASN A 61 4.90 15.32 3.29
CA ASN A 61 5.31 15.57 1.91
C ASN A 61 4.13 15.26 0.99
N ARG A 62 3.59 16.30 0.35
CA ARG A 62 2.39 16.17 -0.47
C ARG A 62 2.65 16.27 -1.96
N GLU A 63 3.80 16.78 -2.36
CA GLU A 63 4.17 16.94 -3.76
C GLU A 63 5.35 16.04 -4.11
N PHE A 64 5.17 15.29 -5.19
CA PHE A 64 6.20 14.42 -5.74
C PHE A 64 6.34 14.67 -7.23
N ARG A 65 7.58 14.80 -7.68
CA ARG A 65 7.90 15.05 -9.08
C ARG A 65 9.00 14.08 -9.50
N ALA A 66 8.82 13.49 -10.70
CA ALA A 66 9.85 12.68 -11.31
C ALA A 66 10.87 13.56 -12.08
N GLU A 67 12.01 12.97 -12.44
CA GLU A 67 13.08 13.67 -13.13
C GLU A 67 12.66 14.05 -14.55
N ARG A 68 13.04 15.25 -14.98
CA ARG A 68 12.84 15.73 -16.34
C ARG A 68 13.79 15.04 -17.30
N GLY A 69 13.35 14.71 -18.52
CA GLY A 69 14.22 14.31 -19.62
C GLY A 69 15.16 15.45 -20.04
N ARG A 70 16.40 15.10 -20.36
CA ARG A 70 17.38 16.08 -20.87
C ARG A 70 17.05 16.48 -22.29
N HIS A 71 17.41 17.72 -22.64
CA HIS A 71 17.30 18.18 -24.02
C HIS A 71 18.23 17.42 -24.95
N GLY A 72 17.82 17.25 -26.20
CA GLY A 72 18.71 16.78 -27.27
C GLY A 72 19.83 17.78 -27.54
N GLU A 73 20.92 17.29 -28.05
CA GLU A 73 22.11 18.11 -28.42
C GLU A 73 22.46 17.92 -29.90
N GLY A 74 23.41 18.71 -30.37
CA GLY A 74 23.97 18.57 -31.73
C GLY A 74 24.66 17.21 -31.93
N SER A 75 25.03 16.92 -33.17
CA SER A 75 25.70 15.67 -33.56
C SER A 75 24.89 14.39 -33.32
N LYS A 76 23.58 14.51 -33.41
CA LYS A 76 22.59 13.43 -33.14
C LYS A 76 22.68 12.84 -31.73
N CYS A 77 23.11 13.64 -30.75
CA CYS A 77 23.11 13.23 -29.36
C CYS A 77 21.71 13.37 -28.76
N HIS A 78 21.10 12.22 -28.44
CA HIS A 78 19.81 12.22 -27.77
C HIS A 78 19.93 12.58 -26.29
N GLY A 79 18.95 13.26 -25.76
CA GLY A 79 18.88 13.57 -24.34
C GLY A 79 18.65 12.30 -23.49
N ARG A 80 19.26 12.25 -22.29
CA ARG A 80 19.03 11.17 -21.32
C ARG A 80 17.59 11.21 -20.85
N MET A 81 16.97 10.06 -20.72
CA MET A 81 15.65 9.89 -20.07
C MET A 81 15.73 10.26 -18.60
N GLY A 82 14.68 10.88 -18.06
CA GLY A 82 14.52 11.11 -16.62
C GLY A 82 14.32 9.78 -15.87
N GLU A 83 14.81 9.73 -14.64
CA GLU A 83 14.64 8.55 -13.79
C GLU A 83 13.22 8.48 -13.22
N ASP A 84 12.67 7.27 -13.15
CA ASP A 84 11.37 7.03 -12.53
C ASP A 84 11.46 7.19 -11.03
N THR A 85 10.39 7.69 -10.42
CA THR A 85 10.29 7.87 -8.98
C THR A 85 9.34 6.83 -8.41
N ILE A 86 9.84 6.00 -7.48
CA ILE A 86 9.04 4.98 -6.78
C ILE A 86 8.68 5.49 -5.39
N LEU A 87 7.40 5.50 -5.09
CA LEU A 87 6.81 5.90 -3.81
C LEU A 87 6.28 4.65 -3.09
N ALA A 88 6.92 4.26 -1.99
CA ALA A 88 6.52 3.10 -1.20
C ALA A 88 5.23 3.40 -0.40
N VAL A 89 4.22 2.54 -0.53
CA VAL A 89 2.96 2.61 0.22
C VAL A 89 2.72 1.31 0.99
N PRO A 90 2.01 1.34 2.13
CA PRO A 90 1.62 0.14 2.86
C PRO A 90 0.74 -0.78 2.02
N ILE A 91 0.80 -2.10 2.28
CA ILE A 91 -0.21 -3.05 1.78
C ILE A 91 -1.58 -2.66 2.35
N GLY A 92 -2.65 -2.77 1.56
CA GLY A 92 -4.00 -2.33 1.93
C GLY A 92 -4.25 -0.85 1.65
N THR A 93 -3.32 -0.15 0.96
CA THR A 93 -3.55 1.21 0.50
C THR A 93 -4.45 1.18 -0.73
N VAL A 94 -5.52 1.97 -0.71
CA VAL A 94 -6.39 2.24 -1.86
C VAL A 94 -6.07 3.61 -2.41
N VAL A 95 -5.92 3.68 -3.71
CA VAL A 95 -5.67 4.92 -4.44
C VAL A 95 -6.96 5.39 -5.07
N PHE A 96 -7.33 6.61 -4.78
CA PHE A 96 -8.45 7.30 -5.41
C PHE A 96 -7.94 8.50 -6.18
N ASP A 97 -8.60 8.80 -7.28
CA ASP A 97 -8.49 10.13 -7.88
C ASP A 97 -9.16 11.15 -6.94
N ALA A 98 -8.44 12.21 -6.57
CA ALA A 98 -8.96 13.16 -5.60
C ALA A 98 -10.03 14.10 -6.19
N ASP A 99 -10.06 14.24 -7.51
CA ASP A 99 -10.96 15.16 -8.22
C ASP A 99 -12.27 14.44 -8.60
N SER A 100 -12.19 13.21 -9.13
CA SER A 100 -13.37 12.41 -9.51
C SER A 100 -13.91 11.54 -8.35
N GLY A 101 -13.08 11.21 -7.36
CA GLY A 101 -13.41 10.26 -6.30
C GLY A 101 -13.42 8.81 -6.74
N GLU A 102 -13.03 8.50 -7.98
CA GLU A 102 -12.95 7.15 -8.52
C GLU A 102 -11.81 6.37 -7.88
N GLN A 103 -12.05 5.07 -7.59
CA GLN A 103 -11.01 4.17 -7.14
C GLN A 103 -10.16 3.74 -8.33
N LEU A 104 -8.87 4.09 -8.30
CA LEU A 104 -7.92 3.78 -9.36
C LEU A 104 -7.20 2.44 -9.12
N PHE A 105 -6.80 2.15 -7.88
CA PHE A 105 -6.04 0.94 -7.56
C PHE A 105 -6.20 0.54 -6.10
N ASP A 106 -6.02 -0.77 -5.80
CA ASP A 106 -6.04 -1.34 -4.45
C ASP A 106 -4.82 -2.25 -4.27
N PHE A 107 -3.90 -1.86 -3.39
CA PHE A 107 -2.69 -2.63 -3.11
C PHE A 107 -3.00 -3.79 -2.17
N THR A 108 -3.20 -4.97 -2.71
CA THR A 108 -3.53 -6.19 -1.96
C THR A 108 -2.33 -7.07 -1.66
N GLU A 109 -1.29 -7.04 -2.50
CA GLU A 109 -0.11 -7.89 -2.42
C GLU A 109 1.17 -7.07 -2.28
N PRO A 110 2.24 -7.63 -1.69
CA PRO A 110 3.53 -6.97 -1.61
C PRO A 110 4.18 -6.86 -3.00
N GLY A 111 4.84 -5.72 -3.27
CA GLY A 111 5.55 -5.49 -4.52
C GLY A 111 4.66 -5.14 -5.72
N GLN A 112 3.35 -4.98 -5.53
CA GLN A 112 2.49 -4.46 -6.59
C GLN A 112 2.87 -3.03 -6.92
N ARG A 113 2.82 -2.69 -8.22
CA ARG A 113 3.12 -1.35 -8.73
C ARG A 113 1.93 -0.77 -9.47
N PHE A 114 1.68 0.50 -9.22
CA PHE A 114 0.68 1.31 -9.92
C PHE A 114 1.35 2.56 -10.47
N ARG A 115 1.17 2.84 -11.78
CA ARG A 115 1.67 4.04 -12.42
C ARG A 115 0.77 5.23 -12.08
N ALA A 116 1.23 6.06 -11.15
CA ALA A 116 0.48 7.20 -10.63
C ALA A 116 0.45 8.38 -11.60
N ALA A 117 1.57 8.65 -12.30
CA ALA A 117 1.66 9.69 -13.32
C ALA A 117 2.68 9.33 -14.40
N ARG A 118 2.36 9.62 -15.66
CA ARG A 118 3.24 9.37 -16.81
C ARG A 118 4.24 10.52 -16.99
N GLY A 119 5.46 10.19 -17.40
CA GLY A 119 6.42 11.17 -17.88
C GLY A 119 6.03 11.75 -19.22
N GLY A 120 6.44 12.99 -19.48
CA GLY A 120 6.27 13.67 -20.76
C GLY A 120 7.15 13.05 -21.85
N ARG A 121 6.69 13.06 -23.08
CA ARG A 121 7.48 12.60 -24.23
C ARG A 121 8.59 13.59 -24.58
N GLY A 122 9.75 13.09 -24.93
CA GLY A 122 10.82 13.91 -25.48
C GLY A 122 10.47 14.46 -26.86
N GLY A 123 10.81 15.72 -27.12
CA GLY A 123 10.61 16.36 -28.40
C GLY A 123 11.63 15.85 -29.42
N ARG A 124 11.24 15.81 -30.69
CA ARG A 124 12.11 15.36 -31.79
C ARG A 124 13.04 16.48 -32.26
N GLY A 125 14.29 16.15 -32.49
CA GLY A 125 15.27 17.06 -33.07
C GLY A 125 15.17 17.15 -34.61
N ASN A 126 15.76 18.20 -35.21
CA ASN A 126 15.73 18.39 -36.66
C ASN A 126 16.50 17.31 -37.47
N GLY A 127 17.31 16.49 -36.79
CA GLY A 127 17.98 15.33 -37.39
C GLY A 127 17.11 14.07 -37.44
N ASN A 128 15.87 14.11 -36.91
CA ASN A 128 14.95 12.98 -36.91
C ASN A 128 14.42 12.73 -38.35
N PRO A 129 14.37 11.46 -38.82
CA PRO A 129 13.88 11.10 -40.15
C PRO A 129 12.50 11.65 -40.50
N ARG A 130 11.64 11.90 -39.51
CA ARG A 130 10.31 12.48 -39.72
C ARG A 130 10.33 13.87 -40.35
N PHE A 131 11.35 14.68 -40.04
CA PHE A 131 11.52 16.03 -40.61
C PHE A 131 12.38 16.04 -41.85
N VAL A 132 13.31 15.08 -42.02
CA VAL A 132 14.22 14.98 -43.18
C VAL A 132 13.49 14.26 -44.30
N ARG A 133 13.13 15.01 -45.36
CA ARG A 133 12.46 14.47 -46.53
C ARG A 133 13.28 14.82 -47.81
N PRO A 134 13.14 14.08 -48.92
CA PRO A 134 13.90 14.36 -50.17
C PRO A 134 13.80 15.82 -50.66
N TRP A 135 12.62 16.43 -50.43
CA TRP A 135 12.37 17.85 -50.81
C TRP A 135 12.64 18.85 -49.65
N HIS A 136 12.92 18.36 -48.43
CA HIS A 136 13.21 19.18 -47.24
C HIS A 136 14.47 18.65 -46.55
N GLN A 137 15.62 18.84 -47.17
CA GLN A 137 16.91 18.26 -46.74
C GLN A 137 17.55 19.01 -45.56
N ALA A 138 17.10 20.20 -45.22
CA ALA A 138 17.65 21.03 -44.16
C ALA A 138 16.52 21.61 -43.25
N PRO A 139 15.74 20.75 -42.56
CA PRO A 139 14.69 21.20 -41.68
C PRO A 139 15.27 22.01 -40.50
N THR A 140 14.61 23.12 -40.21
CA THR A 140 14.85 23.95 -39.03
C THR A 140 13.83 23.65 -37.91
N GLU A 141 12.89 22.77 -38.20
CA GLU A 141 11.83 22.38 -37.28
C GLU A 141 12.36 21.39 -36.24
N HIS A 142 11.88 21.54 -35.03
CA HIS A 142 12.10 20.63 -33.93
C HIS A 142 10.86 20.67 -33.05
N GLU A 143 10.67 19.66 -32.21
CA GLU A 143 9.56 19.56 -31.28
C GLU A 143 10.05 19.87 -29.87
N ASP A 144 9.22 20.56 -29.11
CA ASP A 144 9.40 20.69 -27.68
C ASP A 144 8.93 19.41 -26.97
N GLY A 145 9.55 19.08 -25.84
CA GLY A 145 9.09 18.01 -24.99
C GLY A 145 7.70 18.29 -24.42
N SER A 146 6.86 17.27 -24.31
CA SER A 146 5.56 17.42 -23.69
C SER A 146 5.68 17.51 -22.16
N PRO A 147 4.75 18.22 -21.49
CA PRO A 147 4.70 18.21 -20.03
C PRO A 147 4.38 16.80 -19.50
N GLY A 148 4.91 16.47 -18.32
CA GLY A 148 4.53 15.29 -17.58
C GLY A 148 3.09 15.39 -17.09
N GLU A 149 2.45 14.23 -16.91
CA GLU A 149 1.10 14.11 -16.36
C GLU A 149 1.08 14.57 -14.90
N GLU A 150 0.08 15.35 -14.51
CA GLU A 150 -0.14 15.78 -13.14
C GLU A 150 -1.49 15.23 -12.65
N ARG A 151 -1.47 14.55 -11.50
CA ARG A 151 -2.66 14.00 -10.86
C ARG A 151 -2.72 14.33 -9.39
N HIS A 152 -3.93 14.56 -8.92
CA HIS A 152 -4.25 14.66 -7.51
C HIS A 152 -4.77 13.32 -7.02
N LEU A 153 -4.04 12.70 -6.10
CA LEU A 153 -4.39 11.38 -5.57
C LEU A 153 -4.76 11.48 -4.10
N ARG A 154 -5.76 10.71 -3.72
CA ARG A 154 -6.14 10.46 -2.34
C ARG A 154 -5.80 9.02 -2.00
N LEU A 155 -4.88 8.83 -1.08
CA LEU A 155 -4.47 7.54 -0.57
C LEU A 155 -5.27 7.26 0.70
N GLU A 156 -5.93 6.12 0.77
CA GLU A 156 -6.61 5.62 1.96
C GLU A 156 -6.03 4.27 2.36
N LEU A 157 -5.57 4.16 3.59
CA LEU A 157 -5.10 2.90 4.12
C LEU A 157 -6.30 2.15 4.73
N LYS A 158 -6.70 1.03 4.15
CA LYS A 158 -7.63 0.08 4.76
C LYS A 158 -6.91 -0.60 5.92
N LEU A 159 -6.95 0.00 7.10
CA LEU A 159 -6.29 -0.54 8.28
C LEU A 159 -6.82 -1.93 8.61
N LEU A 160 -5.99 -2.92 8.35
CA LEU A 160 -6.11 -4.23 8.94
C LEU A 160 -5.36 -4.15 10.28
N ALA A 161 -6.06 -4.29 11.39
CA ALA A 161 -5.38 -4.48 12.66
C ALA A 161 -4.65 -5.83 12.63
N ASP A 162 -3.41 -5.87 13.09
CA ASP A 162 -2.65 -7.11 13.21
C ASP A 162 -3.22 -7.98 14.33
N VAL A 163 -3.63 -7.35 15.44
CA VAL A 163 -4.20 -8.01 16.61
C VAL A 163 -5.60 -7.46 16.91
N GLY A 164 -6.58 -8.35 17.00
CA GLY A 164 -7.93 -8.04 17.49
C GLY A 164 -8.05 -8.36 18.98
N LEU A 165 -8.47 -7.37 19.81
CA LEU A 165 -8.82 -7.63 21.22
C LEU A 165 -10.28 -8.07 21.29
N VAL A 166 -10.53 -9.25 21.82
CA VAL A 166 -11.86 -9.78 22.06
C VAL A 166 -12.05 -10.02 23.56
N GLY A 167 -13.28 -10.02 24.02
CA GLY A 167 -13.61 -10.23 25.44
C GLY A 167 -14.88 -9.52 25.83
N PHE A 168 -15.44 -9.88 26.99
CA PHE A 168 -16.65 -9.27 27.53
C PHE A 168 -16.54 -7.75 27.72
N PRO A 169 -17.65 -7.01 27.80
CA PRO A 169 -17.64 -5.63 28.25
C PRO A 169 -16.89 -5.50 29.58
N ASN A 170 -16.17 -4.43 29.77
CA ASN A 170 -15.34 -4.17 30.94
C ASN A 170 -14.19 -5.16 31.23
N ALA A 171 -13.87 -6.08 30.34
CA ALA A 171 -12.69 -6.94 30.44
C ALA A 171 -11.35 -6.17 30.32
N GLY A 172 -11.37 -4.85 30.19
CA GLY A 172 -10.17 -4.02 30.16
C GLY A 172 -9.57 -3.76 28.78
N LYS A 173 -10.27 -4.08 27.67
CA LYS A 173 -9.78 -3.92 26.30
C LYS A 173 -9.32 -2.49 25.99
N SER A 174 -10.19 -1.51 26.16
CA SER A 174 -9.87 -0.10 25.86
C SER A 174 -8.81 0.48 26.80
N THR A 175 -8.75 -0.02 28.05
CA THR A 175 -7.71 0.35 29.01
C THR A 175 -6.35 -0.19 28.58
N LEU A 176 -6.31 -1.44 28.12
CA LEU A 176 -5.10 -2.07 27.59
C LEU A 176 -4.57 -1.29 26.37
N ILE A 177 -5.42 -1.01 25.36
CA ILE A 177 -5.01 -0.24 24.18
C ILE A 177 -4.44 1.13 24.59
N SER A 178 -5.10 1.82 25.51
CA SER A 178 -4.63 3.13 25.98
C SER A 178 -3.26 3.06 26.64
N ARG A 179 -2.92 1.92 27.24
CA ARG A 179 -1.66 1.71 27.96
C ARG A 179 -0.51 1.30 27.03
N ILE A 180 -0.77 0.43 26.03
CA ILE A 180 0.25 -0.12 25.15
C ILE A 180 0.48 0.74 23.90
N SER A 181 -0.45 1.63 23.57
CA SER A 181 -0.34 2.47 22.37
C SER A 181 0.74 3.54 22.54
N ALA A 182 1.67 3.60 21.59
CA ALA A 182 2.72 4.62 21.52
C ALA A 182 2.19 6.05 21.29
N ALA A 183 0.95 6.17 20.82
CA ALA A 183 0.22 7.43 20.64
C ALA A 183 -1.18 7.30 21.24
N LYS A 184 -1.85 8.42 21.55
CA LYS A 184 -3.25 8.36 21.99
C LYS A 184 -4.07 7.51 21.01
N PRO A 185 -4.81 6.49 21.48
CA PRO A 185 -5.66 5.67 20.63
C PRO A 185 -6.55 6.56 19.78
N LYS A 186 -6.65 6.27 18.50
CA LYS A 186 -7.56 6.98 17.62
C LYS A 186 -8.86 6.23 17.52
N ILE A 187 -9.92 6.99 17.59
CA ILE A 187 -11.24 6.59 17.18
C ILE A 187 -11.24 6.67 15.65
N ALA A 188 -11.34 5.54 14.97
CA ALA A 188 -11.44 5.50 13.52
C ALA A 188 -12.90 5.48 13.11
N ALA A 189 -13.37 6.57 12.47
CA ALA A 189 -14.69 6.62 11.88
C ALA A 189 -14.68 5.89 10.54
N TYR A 190 -15.18 4.66 10.51
CA TYR A 190 -15.39 3.95 9.26
C TYR A 190 -16.81 4.23 8.76
N PRO A 191 -17.00 4.56 7.46
CA PRO A 191 -18.33 4.89 6.90
C PRO A 191 -19.39 3.79 7.05
N PHE A 192 -18.95 2.59 7.42
CA PHE A 192 -19.80 1.39 7.55
C PHE A 192 -19.90 0.84 8.98
N THR A 193 -19.32 1.51 9.98
CA THR A 193 -19.42 1.13 11.39
C THR A 193 -20.25 2.14 12.17
N THR A 194 -21.22 1.65 12.96
CA THR A 194 -22.00 2.46 13.89
C THR A 194 -21.29 2.63 15.25
N LEU A 195 -20.30 1.78 15.52
CA LEU A 195 -19.40 1.87 16.67
C LEU A 195 -17.98 2.13 16.15
N GLU A 196 -17.35 3.14 16.66
CA GLU A 196 -16.02 3.55 16.28
C GLU A 196 -14.96 2.68 16.98
N PRO A 197 -14.17 1.85 16.27
CA PRO A 197 -13.13 1.03 16.89
C PRO A 197 -12.00 1.90 17.42
N HIS A 198 -11.48 1.55 18.58
CA HIS A 198 -10.24 2.14 19.08
C HIS A 198 -9.04 1.39 18.50
N LEU A 199 -8.21 2.12 17.77
CA LEU A 199 -6.96 1.59 17.20
C LEU A 199 -5.76 2.12 17.98
N GLY A 200 -4.83 1.22 18.29
CA GLY A 200 -3.56 1.56 18.92
C GLY A 200 -2.38 1.03 18.10
N VAL A 201 -1.38 1.88 17.88
CA VAL A 201 -0.09 1.43 17.35
C VAL A 201 0.82 1.07 18.51
N VAL A 202 1.27 -0.17 18.54
CA VAL A 202 2.09 -0.73 19.61
C VAL A 202 3.51 -0.92 19.11
N SER A 203 4.50 -0.47 19.87
CA SER A 203 5.92 -0.77 19.64
C SER A 203 6.31 -2.01 20.42
N ALA A 204 6.80 -3.03 19.73
CA ALA A 204 7.31 -4.25 20.36
C ALA A 204 8.63 -4.02 21.07
N ASP A 205 9.39 -3.03 20.65
CA ASP A 205 10.73 -2.71 21.13
C ASP A 205 10.76 -1.27 21.67
N PRO A 206 10.26 -1.03 22.91
CA PRO A 206 10.17 0.32 23.47
C PRO A 206 11.53 1.03 23.62
N ASP A 207 12.62 0.27 23.68
CA ASP A 207 13.99 0.77 23.80
C ASP A 207 14.67 1.03 22.44
N ALA A 208 14.01 0.72 21.32
CA ALA A 208 14.54 0.99 20.00
C ALA A 208 14.48 2.48 19.65
N ALA A 209 15.47 2.95 18.88
CA ALA A 209 15.46 4.31 18.38
C ALA A 209 14.17 4.59 17.57
N PRO A 210 13.61 5.83 17.63
CA PRO A 210 12.39 6.16 16.91
C PRO A 210 12.48 5.79 15.42
N GLY A 211 11.60 4.90 14.98
CA GLY A 211 11.53 4.43 13.58
C GLY A 211 12.24 3.10 13.29
N ASN A 212 12.99 2.51 14.23
CA ASN A 212 13.71 1.25 14.02
C ASN A 212 13.12 0.03 14.76
N GLY A 213 12.07 0.21 15.56
CA GLY A 213 11.40 -0.88 16.29
C GLY A 213 10.30 -1.54 15.50
N ARG A 214 10.04 -2.82 15.79
CA ARG A 214 8.87 -3.55 15.28
C ARG A 214 7.60 -2.89 15.80
N THR A 215 6.66 -2.58 14.92
CA THR A 215 5.36 -2.00 15.28
C THR A 215 4.24 -2.83 14.71
N PHE A 216 3.13 -2.93 15.43
CA PHE A 216 1.91 -3.58 14.98
C PHE A 216 0.67 -2.81 15.44
N VAL A 217 -0.45 -3.06 14.78
CA VAL A 217 -1.71 -2.37 15.05
C VAL A 217 -2.63 -3.28 15.85
N VAL A 218 -3.15 -2.75 16.95
CA VAL A 218 -4.14 -3.43 17.81
C VAL A 218 -5.47 -2.72 17.69
N ALA A 219 -6.56 -3.48 17.49
CA ALA A 219 -7.92 -2.97 17.47
C ALA A 219 -8.73 -3.47 18.66
N ASP A 220 -9.45 -2.57 19.32
CA ASP A 220 -10.53 -2.95 20.24
C ASP A 220 -11.74 -3.36 19.44
N VAL A 221 -12.26 -4.54 19.73
CA VAL A 221 -13.49 -5.07 19.14
C VAL A 221 -14.64 -4.80 20.13
N PRO A 222 -15.34 -3.65 20.01
CA PRO A 222 -16.51 -3.41 20.85
C PRO A 222 -17.68 -4.29 20.39
N GLY A 223 -18.48 -4.80 21.33
CA GLY A 223 -19.79 -5.34 21.02
C GLY A 223 -19.91 -6.86 20.90
N LEU A 224 -18.94 -7.65 21.38
CA LEU A 224 -19.20 -9.06 21.70
C LEU A 224 -20.00 -9.09 23.02
N ILE A 225 -21.29 -9.31 22.93
CA ILE A 225 -22.21 -9.48 24.05
C ILE A 225 -22.97 -10.77 23.76
N GLU A 226 -23.22 -11.53 24.79
CA GLU A 226 -24.07 -12.74 24.77
C GLU A 226 -25.32 -12.52 23.91
N GLY A 227 -25.52 -13.33 22.86
CA GLY A 227 -26.63 -13.19 21.90
C GLY A 227 -26.44 -12.23 20.74
N ALA A 228 -25.25 -11.73 20.47
CA ALA A 228 -24.97 -10.81 19.33
C ALA A 228 -25.27 -11.46 17.96
N HIS A 229 -25.30 -12.79 17.86
CA HIS A 229 -25.64 -13.54 16.65
C HIS A 229 -27.16 -13.58 16.37
N GLU A 230 -28.05 -13.31 17.37
CA GLU A 230 -29.50 -13.48 17.24
C GLU A 230 -30.25 -12.27 16.64
N GLY A 231 -29.62 -11.15 16.27
CA GLY A 231 -30.41 -10.23 15.49
C GLY A 231 -30.24 -8.72 15.63
N ALA A 232 -29.33 -8.22 16.37
CA ALA A 232 -29.09 -6.78 16.39
C ALA A 232 -27.85 -6.42 15.52
N GLY A 233 -27.90 -6.58 14.23
CA GLY A 233 -26.99 -6.17 13.12
C GLY A 233 -25.66 -5.43 13.37
N LEU A 234 -25.33 -5.10 14.59
CA LEU A 234 -24.15 -4.37 15.03
C LEU A 234 -22.91 -5.26 15.21
N GLY A 235 -23.08 -6.47 15.79
CA GLY A 235 -21.97 -7.42 15.99
C GLY A 235 -21.42 -8.00 14.69
N ILE A 236 -22.28 -8.33 13.75
CA ILE A 236 -21.94 -9.00 12.48
C ILE A 236 -20.99 -8.14 11.61
N ARG A 237 -21.22 -6.85 11.52
CA ARG A 237 -20.37 -5.95 10.73
C ARG A 237 -18.98 -5.79 11.34
N PHE A 238 -18.89 -5.88 12.64
CA PHE A 238 -17.65 -5.70 13.37
C PHE A 238 -16.78 -6.97 13.35
N LEU A 239 -17.38 -8.14 13.45
CA LEU A 239 -16.69 -9.43 13.37
C LEU A 239 -16.00 -9.65 12.02
N LYS A 240 -16.52 -9.05 10.93
CA LYS A 240 -15.81 -8.98 9.63
C LYS A 240 -14.46 -8.27 9.70
N HIS A 241 -14.25 -7.37 10.66
CA HIS A 241 -12.95 -6.70 10.84
C HIS A 241 -11.99 -7.57 11.65
N VAL A 242 -12.50 -8.32 12.61
CA VAL A 242 -11.70 -9.34 13.35
C VAL A 242 -11.26 -10.45 12.41
N GLU A 243 -12.10 -10.82 11.46
CA GLU A 243 -11.76 -11.79 10.42
C GLU A 243 -10.55 -11.39 9.60
N ARG A 244 -10.25 -10.09 9.51
CA ARG A 244 -9.08 -9.55 8.83
C ARG A 244 -7.84 -9.42 9.72
N THR A 245 -7.97 -9.59 11.05
CA THR A 245 -6.80 -9.59 11.94
C THR A 245 -6.01 -10.89 11.81
N ARG A 246 -4.73 -10.85 12.13
CA ARG A 246 -3.82 -12.00 12.04
C ARG A 246 -3.80 -12.82 13.33
N LEU A 247 -3.99 -12.16 14.46
CA LEU A 247 -3.93 -12.72 15.80
C LEU A 247 -5.11 -12.20 16.62
N ILE A 248 -5.65 -13.05 17.47
CA ILE A 248 -6.68 -12.68 18.44
C ILE A 248 -6.04 -12.68 19.84
N ALA A 249 -6.20 -11.60 20.59
CA ALA A 249 -5.92 -11.56 22.01
C ALA A 249 -7.26 -11.58 22.76
N HIS A 250 -7.54 -12.69 23.42
CA HIS A 250 -8.78 -12.90 24.16
C HIS A 250 -8.59 -12.48 25.62
N LEU A 251 -9.21 -11.37 26.00
CA LEU A 251 -9.14 -10.80 27.35
C LEU A 251 -10.24 -11.38 28.22
N VAL A 252 -9.84 -11.97 29.34
CA VAL A 252 -10.74 -12.54 30.34
C VAL A 252 -10.51 -11.84 31.67
N ASP A 253 -11.59 -11.34 32.26
CA ASP A 253 -11.57 -10.68 33.55
C ASP A 253 -11.47 -11.70 34.68
N THR A 254 -10.37 -11.73 35.42
CA THR A 254 -10.13 -12.63 36.54
C THR A 254 -10.31 -11.95 37.90
N SER A 255 -10.83 -10.72 37.95
CA SER A 255 -11.04 -9.99 39.20
C SER A 255 -12.12 -10.65 40.07
N ASP A 256 -11.99 -10.44 41.36
CA ASP A 256 -12.99 -10.92 42.33
C ASP A 256 -14.33 -10.19 42.23
N PHE A 257 -14.38 -9.09 41.46
CA PHE A 257 -15.62 -8.35 41.16
C PHE A 257 -16.41 -8.92 39.98
N ASN A 258 -15.83 -9.88 39.26
CA ASN A 258 -16.52 -10.60 38.20
C ASN A 258 -17.29 -11.78 38.82
N ASP A 259 -18.60 -11.78 38.73
CA ASP A 259 -19.47 -12.87 39.25
C ASP A 259 -19.40 -14.14 38.36
N HIS A 260 -18.89 -14.03 37.13
CA HIS A 260 -18.80 -15.11 36.17
C HIS A 260 -17.52 -15.94 36.34
N ASP A 261 -17.58 -17.21 35.95
CA ASP A 261 -16.41 -18.08 35.86
C ASP A 261 -15.54 -17.69 34.64
N PRO A 262 -14.25 -17.37 34.82
CA PRO A 262 -13.36 -16.98 33.71
C PRO A 262 -13.27 -18.02 32.57
N VAL A 263 -13.34 -19.31 32.89
CA VAL A 263 -13.32 -20.37 31.85
C VAL A 263 -14.61 -20.36 31.06
N HIS A 264 -15.74 -20.16 31.73
CA HIS A 264 -17.05 -20.05 31.06
C HIS A 264 -17.13 -18.80 30.16
N ASP A 265 -16.65 -17.67 30.65
CA ASP A 265 -16.55 -16.44 29.83
C ASP A 265 -15.73 -16.64 28.58
N PHE A 266 -14.61 -17.36 28.69
CA PHE A 266 -13.80 -17.72 27.53
C PHE A 266 -14.57 -18.58 26.53
N GLU A 267 -15.25 -19.62 26.99
CA GLU A 267 -15.99 -20.56 26.12
C GLU A 267 -17.17 -19.89 25.40
N ILE A 268 -17.87 -18.94 26.06
CA ILE A 268 -18.94 -18.18 25.41
C ILE A 268 -18.42 -17.39 24.22
N ILE A 269 -17.34 -16.62 24.41
CA ILE A 269 -16.76 -15.79 23.33
C ILE A 269 -16.22 -16.68 22.22
N GLU A 270 -15.55 -17.77 22.53
CA GLU A 270 -15.06 -18.74 21.52
C GLU A 270 -16.23 -19.30 20.71
N HIS A 271 -17.33 -19.67 21.37
CA HIS A 271 -18.52 -20.15 20.69
C HIS A 271 -19.14 -19.07 19.76
N GLU A 272 -19.19 -17.81 20.20
CA GLU A 272 -19.68 -16.71 19.37
C GLU A 272 -18.80 -16.47 18.15
N LEU A 273 -17.47 -16.51 18.30
CA LEU A 273 -16.53 -16.39 17.19
C LEU A 273 -16.71 -17.53 16.18
N ALA A 274 -16.87 -18.76 16.67
CA ALA A 274 -17.10 -19.95 15.83
C ALA A 274 -18.48 -19.91 15.13
N ALA A 275 -19.51 -19.45 15.80
CA ALA A 275 -20.84 -19.27 15.22
C ALA A 275 -20.88 -18.23 14.12
N PHE A 276 -20.03 -17.20 14.22
CA PHE A 276 -19.94 -16.18 13.19
C PHE A 276 -19.15 -16.65 11.95
N SER A 277 -17.97 -17.21 12.15
CA SER A 277 -17.10 -17.70 11.05
C SER A 277 -16.16 -18.81 11.54
N PRO A 278 -16.17 -19.98 10.90
CA PRO A 278 -15.19 -21.03 11.20
C PRO A 278 -13.74 -20.54 11.10
N ALA A 279 -13.45 -19.64 10.15
CA ALA A 279 -12.14 -19.05 9.97
C ALA A 279 -11.67 -18.23 11.17
N LEU A 280 -12.60 -17.66 11.96
CA LEU A 280 -12.25 -16.95 13.19
C LEU A 280 -11.89 -17.91 14.34
N ALA A 281 -12.55 -19.06 14.42
CA ALA A 281 -12.26 -20.06 15.43
C ALA A 281 -10.88 -20.75 15.23
N GLU A 282 -10.40 -20.81 13.98
CA GLU A 282 -9.11 -21.42 13.63
C GLU A 282 -7.93 -20.43 13.77
N LYS A 283 -8.19 -19.16 14.06
CA LYS A 283 -7.13 -18.17 14.18
C LYS A 283 -6.22 -18.41 15.38
N PRO A 284 -4.93 -18.09 15.25
CA PRO A 284 -4.02 -18.04 16.39
C PRO A 284 -4.58 -17.12 17.47
N MET A 285 -4.59 -17.61 18.72
CA MET A 285 -5.17 -16.90 19.85
C MET A 285 -4.22 -16.90 21.05
N ILE A 286 -4.13 -15.77 21.73
CA ILE A 286 -3.46 -15.61 23.02
C ILE A 286 -4.52 -15.34 24.09
N VAL A 287 -4.48 -16.09 25.19
CA VAL A 287 -5.37 -15.89 26.34
C VAL A 287 -4.75 -14.87 27.30
N VAL A 288 -5.49 -13.83 27.62
CA VAL A 288 -5.01 -12.75 28.47
C VAL A 288 -5.91 -12.59 29.70
N ALA A 289 -5.45 -13.03 30.86
CA ALA A 289 -6.09 -12.76 32.14
C ALA A 289 -5.85 -11.29 32.52
N THR A 290 -6.92 -10.54 32.73
CA THR A 290 -6.85 -9.10 33.02
C THR A 290 -7.21 -8.80 34.47
N LYS A 291 -6.91 -7.57 34.91
CA LYS A 291 -7.19 -7.04 36.25
C LYS A 291 -6.51 -7.84 37.38
N LEU A 292 -5.28 -8.28 37.15
CA LEU A 292 -4.47 -9.00 38.13
C LEU A 292 -4.36 -8.27 39.47
N ASP A 293 -4.39 -6.93 39.45
CA ASP A 293 -4.38 -6.06 40.63
C ASP A 293 -5.64 -6.19 41.51
N ALA A 294 -6.74 -6.65 40.94
CA ALA A 294 -8.05 -6.85 41.64
C ALA A 294 -8.38 -8.33 41.85
N THR A 295 -7.41 -9.24 41.64
CA THR A 295 -7.54 -10.68 41.78
C THR A 295 -6.89 -11.12 43.08
N ALA A 296 -7.64 -11.18 44.19
CA ALA A 296 -7.15 -11.70 45.49
C ALA A 296 -7.20 -13.24 45.49
N ASN A 297 -8.23 -13.83 44.88
CA ASN A 297 -8.34 -15.28 44.73
C ASN A 297 -7.59 -15.77 43.48
N ARG A 298 -6.39 -16.35 43.70
CA ARG A 298 -5.56 -16.89 42.62
C ARG A 298 -6.09 -18.20 42.02
N GLU A 299 -7.07 -18.83 42.63
CA GLU A 299 -7.64 -20.10 42.12
C GLU A 299 -8.25 -19.91 40.74
N ARG A 300 -9.04 -18.86 40.52
CA ARG A 300 -9.62 -18.51 39.20
C ARG A 300 -8.56 -18.29 38.11
N LEU A 301 -7.48 -17.60 38.48
CA LEU A 301 -6.35 -17.37 37.58
C LEU A 301 -5.66 -18.69 37.17
N GLU A 302 -5.43 -19.56 38.17
CA GLU A 302 -4.79 -20.86 37.92
C GLU A 302 -5.69 -21.85 37.16
N GLU A 303 -7.01 -21.78 37.36
CA GLU A 303 -7.98 -22.55 36.55
C GLU A 303 -7.93 -22.14 35.07
N LEU A 304 -7.98 -20.84 34.79
CA LEU A 304 -7.89 -20.31 33.42
C LEU A 304 -6.53 -20.65 32.79
N ARG A 305 -5.42 -20.56 33.56
CA ARG A 305 -4.09 -20.96 33.11
C ARG A 305 -4.05 -22.45 32.70
N LYS A 306 -4.51 -23.36 33.59
CA LYS A 306 -4.56 -24.79 33.31
C LYS A 306 -5.45 -25.12 32.12
N PHE A 307 -6.53 -24.36 31.95
CA PHE A 307 -7.41 -24.49 30.82
C PHE A 307 -6.70 -24.12 29.52
N ALA A 308 -6.00 -22.97 29.46
CA ALA A 308 -5.22 -22.53 28.32
C ALA A 308 -4.09 -23.52 27.97
N GLU A 309 -3.36 -24.02 28.98
CA GLU A 309 -2.29 -25.01 28.82
C GLU A 309 -2.82 -26.33 28.22
N ARG A 310 -3.96 -26.82 28.68
CA ARG A 310 -4.60 -28.03 28.14
C ARG A 310 -4.98 -27.90 26.67
N ARG A 311 -5.32 -26.67 26.23
CA ARG A 311 -5.64 -26.37 24.85
C ARG A 311 -4.43 -25.97 23.99
N GLY A 312 -3.23 -25.89 24.60
CA GLY A 312 -2.02 -25.45 23.90
C GLY A 312 -2.01 -23.98 23.51
N LEU A 313 -2.83 -23.14 24.21
CA LEU A 313 -2.90 -21.70 24.00
C LEU A 313 -1.86 -20.97 24.86
N GLU A 314 -1.24 -19.95 24.29
CA GLU A 314 -0.32 -19.07 25.02
C GLU A 314 -1.11 -18.24 26.04
N PHE A 315 -0.63 -18.16 27.29
CA PHE A 315 -1.32 -17.53 28.40
C PHE A 315 -0.47 -16.42 29.04
N HIS A 316 -1.09 -15.25 29.22
CA HIS A 316 -0.49 -14.12 29.91
C HIS A 316 -1.44 -13.53 30.95
N ALA A 317 -0.93 -13.13 32.11
CA ALA A 317 -1.68 -12.42 33.12
C ALA A 317 -1.17 -10.99 33.24
N ILE A 318 -2.08 -10.02 33.20
CA ILE A 318 -1.73 -8.60 33.15
C ILE A 318 -2.58 -7.75 34.12
N SER A 319 -1.99 -6.64 34.53
CA SER A 319 -2.75 -5.51 35.08
C SER A 319 -2.52 -4.27 34.21
N SER A 320 -3.58 -3.81 33.54
CA SER A 320 -3.51 -2.56 32.78
C SER A 320 -3.39 -1.33 33.69
N ALA A 321 -3.74 -1.43 34.96
CA ALA A 321 -3.64 -0.36 35.95
C ALA A 321 -2.19 -0.20 36.44
N THR A 322 -1.57 -1.30 36.91
CA THR A 322 -0.20 -1.27 37.43
C THR A 322 0.87 -1.32 36.35
N GLY A 323 0.58 -1.94 35.22
CA GLY A 323 1.51 -2.18 34.12
C GLY A 323 2.18 -3.55 34.19
N GLU A 324 1.85 -4.38 35.18
CA GLU A 324 2.41 -5.71 35.34
C GLU A 324 2.04 -6.63 34.17
N GLY A 325 2.99 -7.40 33.64
CA GLY A 325 2.81 -8.36 32.57
C GLY A 325 2.59 -7.75 31.16
N ILE A 326 2.51 -6.42 31.02
CA ILE A 326 2.22 -5.76 29.72
C ILE A 326 3.36 -5.92 28.74
N VAL A 327 4.60 -5.74 29.18
CA VAL A 327 5.79 -5.82 28.29
C VAL A 327 5.94 -7.22 27.73
N GLU A 328 5.72 -8.23 28.56
CA GLU A 328 5.73 -9.64 28.17
C GLU A 328 4.64 -9.95 27.18
N LEU A 329 3.42 -9.47 27.40
CA LEU A 329 2.30 -9.63 26.47
C LEU A 329 2.59 -8.99 25.11
N VAL A 330 3.12 -7.76 25.10
CA VAL A 330 3.45 -7.05 23.85
C VAL A 330 4.51 -7.80 23.06
N ARG A 331 5.54 -8.32 23.72
CA ARG A 331 6.57 -9.17 23.09
C ARG A 331 6.00 -10.49 22.57
N ALA A 332 5.11 -11.12 23.31
CA ALA A 332 4.43 -12.36 22.89
C ALA A 332 3.59 -12.12 21.64
N MET A 333 2.78 -11.06 21.61
CA MET A 333 2.01 -10.67 20.43
C MET A 333 2.91 -10.42 19.21
N ALA A 334 4.00 -9.67 19.37
CA ALA A 334 4.95 -9.42 18.29
C ALA A 334 5.57 -10.70 17.75
N ASN A 335 6.03 -11.60 18.64
CA ASN A 335 6.64 -12.87 18.27
C ASN A 335 5.63 -13.82 17.60
N ALA A 336 4.37 -13.81 18.03
CA ALA A 336 3.30 -14.57 17.37
C ALA A 336 3.03 -14.03 15.97
N LEU A 337 2.99 -12.71 15.79
CA LEU A 337 2.80 -12.07 14.49
C LEU A 337 3.95 -12.37 13.50
N ASP A 338 5.19 -12.48 14.00
CA ASP A 338 6.33 -12.83 13.15
C ASP A 338 6.23 -14.27 12.59
N ARG A 339 5.55 -15.16 13.31
CA ARG A 339 5.32 -16.57 12.88
C ARG A 339 4.14 -16.72 11.94
N ILE A 340 3.19 -15.77 11.96
CA ILE A 340 1.98 -15.80 11.15
C ILE A 340 2.26 -15.06 9.83
N PRO A 341 2.11 -15.69 8.65
CA PRO A 341 2.24 -14.99 7.39
C PRO A 341 1.26 -13.82 7.31
N LYS A 342 1.69 -12.68 6.75
CA LYS A 342 0.77 -11.57 6.50
C LYS A 342 -0.31 -12.05 5.54
N PRO A 343 -1.61 -11.89 5.85
CA PRO A 343 -2.66 -12.30 4.95
C PRO A 343 -2.54 -11.53 3.64
N VAL A 344 -2.52 -12.26 2.55
CA VAL A 344 -2.72 -11.71 1.22
C VAL A 344 -4.23 -11.48 1.10
N PRO A 345 -4.74 -10.26 0.98
CA PRO A 345 -6.16 -10.02 0.77
C PRO A 345 -6.57 -10.76 -0.50
N ALA A 346 -7.64 -11.56 -0.43
CA ALA A 346 -8.16 -12.25 -1.60
C ALA A 346 -8.43 -11.22 -2.71
N ALA A 347 -7.71 -11.34 -3.82
CA ALA A 347 -7.88 -10.52 -5.00
C ALA A 347 -9.33 -10.65 -5.46
N GLN A 348 -10.11 -9.59 -5.32
CA GLN A 348 -11.24 -9.41 -6.22
C GLN A 348 -10.60 -9.22 -7.58
N ALA A 349 -10.82 -10.18 -8.46
CA ALA A 349 -10.36 -10.17 -9.84
C ALA A 349 -10.93 -8.92 -10.54
N THR A 350 -10.18 -7.85 -10.49
CA THR A 350 -10.26 -6.75 -11.42
C THR A 350 -9.01 -6.87 -12.27
N ASP A 351 -9.22 -7.05 -13.55
CA ASP A 351 -8.24 -7.24 -14.59
C ASP A 351 -6.93 -6.51 -14.28
N SER A 352 -5.90 -7.30 -13.96
CA SER A 352 -4.53 -6.86 -14.10
C SER A 352 -4.34 -6.54 -15.58
N ILE A 353 -4.51 -5.27 -15.93
CA ILE A 353 -4.07 -4.77 -17.22
C ILE A 353 -2.58 -5.07 -17.27
N ASP A 354 -2.24 -6.01 -18.10
CA ASP A 354 -0.90 -6.53 -18.30
C ASP A 354 0.05 -5.37 -18.65
N LEU A 355 0.79 -4.89 -17.66
CA LEU A 355 1.82 -3.86 -17.84
C LEU A 355 2.87 -4.29 -18.87
N GLN A 356 3.00 -5.59 -19.11
CA GLN A 356 3.88 -6.15 -20.15
C GLN A 356 3.25 -6.03 -21.55
N GLU A 357 1.94 -6.17 -21.71
CA GLU A 357 1.30 -5.98 -23.02
C GLU A 357 1.23 -4.51 -23.45
N GLU A 358 1.09 -3.57 -22.51
CA GLU A 358 1.12 -2.15 -22.85
C GLU A 358 2.53 -1.69 -23.25
N HIS A 359 3.57 -2.19 -22.60
CA HIS A 359 4.95 -1.88 -22.96
C HIS A 359 5.33 -2.45 -24.33
N LEU A 360 4.89 -3.67 -24.63
CA LEU A 360 5.05 -4.31 -25.93
C LEU A 360 4.23 -3.64 -27.04
N ARG A 361 3.05 -3.09 -26.71
CA ARG A 361 2.24 -2.32 -27.67
C ARG A 361 2.81 -0.94 -27.93
N GLU A 362 3.39 -0.28 -26.93
CA GLU A 362 4.08 1.00 -27.13
C GLU A 362 5.35 0.82 -27.98
N GLU A 363 6.16 -0.23 -27.72
CA GLU A 363 7.31 -0.57 -28.56
C GLU A 363 6.93 -1.00 -29.98
N HIS A 364 5.79 -1.70 -30.13
CA HIS A 364 5.31 -2.13 -31.46
C HIS A 364 4.66 -1.00 -32.23
N HIS A 365 4.06 -0.01 -31.54
CA HIS A 365 3.51 1.17 -32.21
C HIS A 365 4.59 2.14 -32.68
N ASP A 366 5.68 2.27 -31.92
CA ASP A 366 6.85 3.03 -32.37
C ASP A 366 7.59 2.31 -33.52
N ALA A 367 7.56 0.96 -33.56
CA ALA A 367 8.17 0.18 -34.63
C ALA A 367 7.34 0.18 -35.94
N LEU A 368 6.01 0.30 -35.86
CA LEU A 368 5.13 0.38 -37.02
C LEU A 368 5.11 1.76 -37.67
N ASP A 369 5.46 2.83 -36.92
CA ASP A 369 5.65 4.17 -37.47
C ASP A 369 7.01 4.33 -38.23
N GLU A 370 7.89 3.32 -38.18
CA GLU A 370 9.22 3.37 -38.84
C GLU A 370 9.21 2.95 -40.32
N ASN A 371 8.11 2.39 -40.86
CA ASN A 371 8.16 1.95 -42.28
C ASN A 371 6.83 2.07 -43.05
N PRO A 372 6.48 3.26 -43.60
CA PRO A 372 5.31 3.35 -44.49
C PRO A 372 5.65 3.29 -46.00
N ASP A 373 6.90 3.07 -46.42
CA ASP A 373 7.26 3.17 -47.84
C ASP A 373 8.15 2.00 -48.35
N GLU A 374 7.61 0.78 -48.36
CA GLU A 374 8.02 -0.25 -49.33
C GLU A 374 6.78 -0.77 -50.05
N GLU A 375 6.15 0.09 -50.86
CA GLU A 375 5.26 -0.36 -51.94
C GLU A 375 6.07 -0.67 -53.18
N ASP A 376 6.08 -1.94 -53.49
CA ASP A 376 6.52 -2.61 -54.71
C ASP A 376 6.15 -1.82 -55.99
N HIS A 377 7.19 -1.33 -56.69
CA HIS A 377 7.03 -0.91 -58.07
C HIS A 377 7.23 -2.12 -58.99
N PRO A 378 6.22 -2.56 -59.74
CA PRO A 378 6.42 -3.62 -60.73
C PRO A 378 7.27 -3.11 -61.90
N ALA A 379 8.30 -3.88 -62.21
CA ALA A 379 9.19 -3.67 -63.33
C ALA A 379 8.42 -3.59 -64.68
N ALA A 380 8.64 -2.52 -65.43
CA ALA A 380 8.17 -2.35 -66.79
C ALA A 380 8.92 -3.31 -67.75
N PRO A 381 8.21 -3.90 -68.74
CA PRO A 381 8.83 -4.87 -69.65
C PRO A 381 9.75 -4.18 -70.67
N HIS A 382 10.92 -4.75 -70.91
CA HIS A 382 11.80 -4.42 -72.02
C HIS A 382 11.07 -4.60 -73.36
N ARG A 383 10.97 -3.53 -74.16
CA ARG A 383 10.73 -3.61 -75.57
C ARG A 383 12.07 -3.83 -76.28
N GLU A 384 12.19 -4.98 -76.92
CA GLU A 384 13.05 -5.21 -78.04
C GLU A 384 12.48 -4.47 -79.25
N GLU A 385 13.29 -3.58 -79.87
CA GLU A 385 13.09 -3.25 -81.30
C GLU A 385 14.46 -3.14 -81.95
N ARG A 386 14.61 -3.85 -82.99
CA ARG A 386 15.45 -3.98 -84.12
C ARG A 386 16.42 -2.81 -84.49
#